data_05e9670dd34739d3c486c27e648b671b
#
_entry.id   05e9670dd34739d3c486c27e648b671b
#
_cell.length_a   1.000
_cell.length_b   1.000
_cell.length_c   1.000
_cell.angle_alpha   90.00
_cell.angle_beta   90.00
_cell.angle_gamma   90.00
#
_symmetry.space_group_name_H-M   'P 1'
#
loop_
_entity.id
_entity.type
_entity.pdbx_description
1 polymer ?
#
loop_
_entity_poly.entity_id
_entity_poly.type
_entity_poly.pdbx_seq_one_letter_code
_entity_poly.pdbx_strand_id
1 'polypeptide(L)'
;MRKNILITGASTGLGEGMAREWAAKGCNLALCARRADKLEALQRELQQANPNIRVLVRGLDVCDYDQVFEVFRAFRDELGSLDRVVVNA
;
A
#
# COMPACT_ATOMS: atom_id res chain seq x y z
N MET A 1 -9.68 3.91 -15.74
CA MET A 1 -9.81 3.48 -14.34
C MET A 1 -8.44 3.18 -13.74
N ARG A 2 -8.16 3.66 -12.53
CA ARG A 2 -6.84 3.44 -11.91
C ARG A 2 -6.75 2.03 -11.35
N LYS A 3 -5.59 1.41 -11.49
CA LYS A 3 -5.33 0.11 -10.87
C LYS A 3 -5.08 0.30 -9.37
N ASN A 4 -5.50 -0.68 -8.59
CA ASN A 4 -5.35 -0.70 -7.13
C ASN A 4 -4.33 -1.78 -6.78
N ILE A 5 -3.22 -1.37 -6.15
CA ILE A 5 -2.09 -2.26 -5.87
C ILE A 5 -1.82 -2.27 -4.37
N LEU A 6 -1.78 -3.46 -3.80
CA LEU A 6 -1.41 -3.66 -2.40
C LEU A 6 0.02 -4.17 -2.32
N ILE A 7 0.82 -3.55 -1.45
CA ILE A 7 2.23 -3.92 -1.24
C ILE A 7 2.45 -4.15 0.24
N THR A 8 2.90 -5.34 0.62
CA THR A 8 3.38 -5.59 1.99
C THR A 8 4.87 -5.30 2.06
N GLY A 9 5.39 -4.99 3.24
CA GLY A 9 6.79 -4.63 3.41
C GLY A 9 7.17 -3.36 2.67
N ALA A 10 6.25 -2.40 2.59
CA ALA A 10 6.40 -1.21 1.75
C ALA A 10 7.29 -0.13 2.35
N SER A 11 7.70 -0.26 3.61
CA SER A 11 8.45 0.80 4.31
C SER A 11 9.94 0.83 4.00
N THR A 12 10.49 -0.18 3.35
CA THR A 12 11.93 -0.27 3.08
C THR A 12 12.23 -0.86 1.71
N GLY A 13 13.41 -0.52 1.20
CA GLY A 13 14.02 -1.18 0.06
C GLY A 13 13.14 -1.31 -1.17
N LEU A 14 13.00 -2.53 -1.64
CA LEU A 14 12.28 -2.84 -2.87
C LEU A 14 10.80 -2.48 -2.79
N GLY A 15 10.16 -2.68 -1.64
CA GLY A 15 8.75 -2.34 -1.46
C GLY A 15 8.49 -0.85 -1.61
N GLU A 16 9.33 -0.01 -1.01
CA GLU A 16 9.25 1.43 -1.16
C GLU A 16 9.48 1.85 -2.62
N GLY A 17 10.48 1.28 -3.28
CA GLY A 17 10.75 1.56 -4.69
C GLY A 17 9.58 1.24 -5.60
N MET A 18 8.93 0.10 -5.37
CA MET A 18 7.73 -0.28 -6.12
C MET A 18 6.58 0.70 -5.88
N ALA A 19 6.38 1.13 -4.63
CA ALA A 19 5.33 2.08 -4.30
C ALA A 19 5.54 3.40 -5.05
N ARG A 20 6.76 3.91 -5.08
CA ARG A 20 7.09 5.15 -5.79
C ARG A 20 6.84 5.01 -7.29
N GLU A 21 7.24 3.90 -7.88
CA GLU A 21 7.08 3.67 -9.31
C GLU A 21 5.62 3.58 -9.70
N TRP A 22 4.81 2.80 -8.99
CA TRP A 22 3.40 2.67 -9.31
C TRP A 22 2.61 3.94 -9.02
N ALA A 23 2.96 4.71 -7.99
CA ALA A 23 2.35 6.01 -7.74
C ALA A 23 2.59 6.95 -8.93
N ALA A 24 3.81 6.98 -9.45
CA ALA A 24 4.15 7.80 -10.62
C ALA A 24 3.36 7.38 -11.87
N LYS A 25 2.95 6.11 -11.95
CA LYS A 25 2.13 5.60 -13.05
C LYS A 25 0.63 5.84 -12.84
N GLY A 26 0.24 6.48 -11.76
CA GLY A 26 -1.16 6.81 -11.50
C GLY A 26 -1.97 5.70 -10.84
N CYS A 27 -1.32 4.71 -10.22
CA CYS A 27 -2.02 3.65 -9.50
C CYS A 27 -2.41 4.10 -8.10
N ASN A 28 -3.55 3.61 -7.60
CA ASN A 28 -3.87 3.70 -6.18
C ASN A 28 -3.09 2.65 -5.42
N LEU A 29 -2.69 2.98 -4.20
CA LEU A 29 -1.82 2.10 -3.42
C LEU A 29 -2.43 1.79 -2.06
N ALA A 30 -2.26 0.55 -1.63
CA ALA A 30 -2.51 0.10 -0.26
C ALA A 30 -1.18 -0.42 0.28
N LEU A 31 -0.60 0.28 1.23
CA LEU A 31 0.73 -0.01 1.73
C LEU A 31 0.66 -0.61 3.13
N CYS A 32 1.37 -1.71 3.35
CA CYS A 32 1.44 -2.39 4.63
C CYS A 32 2.88 -2.57 5.06
N ALA A 33 3.12 -2.41 6.36
CA ALA A 33 4.40 -2.73 6.98
C ALA A 33 4.17 -2.91 8.48
N ARG A 34 5.14 -3.51 9.17
CA ARG A 34 5.07 -3.65 10.63
C ARG A 34 4.98 -2.29 11.33
N ARG A 35 5.68 -1.29 10.79
CA ARG A 35 5.73 0.04 11.39
C ARG A 35 4.99 1.03 10.50
N ALA A 36 3.79 1.39 10.94
CA ALA A 36 2.95 2.31 10.19
C ALA A 36 3.51 3.74 10.15
N ASP A 37 4.31 4.13 11.13
CA ASP A 37 4.90 5.48 11.20
C ASP A 37 5.75 5.81 9.97
N LYS A 38 6.54 4.86 9.49
CA LYS A 38 7.34 5.03 8.26
C LYS A 38 6.45 5.12 7.03
N LEU A 39 5.37 4.36 7.01
CA LEU A 39 4.43 4.39 5.90
C LEU A 39 3.67 5.71 5.81
N GLU A 40 3.37 6.32 6.94
CA GLU A 40 2.67 7.61 6.96
C GLU A 40 3.49 8.70 6.28
N ALA A 41 4.80 8.73 6.50
CA ALA A 41 5.69 9.67 5.83
C ALA A 41 5.70 9.43 4.32
N LEU A 42 5.81 8.18 3.91
CA LEU A 42 5.78 7.80 2.50
C LEU A 42 4.42 8.14 1.87
N GLN A 43 3.33 7.86 2.58
CA GLN A 43 1.99 8.21 2.12
C GLN A 43 1.87 9.69 1.80
N ARG A 44 2.31 10.55 2.71
CA ARG A 44 2.25 12.00 2.50
C ARG A 44 3.04 12.43 1.29
N GLU A 45 4.25 11.90 1.14
CA GLU A 45 5.12 12.22 0.02
C GLU A 45 4.50 11.81 -1.32
N LEU A 46 4.00 10.58 -1.39
CA LEU A 46 3.38 10.07 -2.62
C LEU A 46 2.08 10.80 -2.95
N GLN A 47 1.29 11.10 -1.95
CA GLN A 47 0.02 11.80 -2.13
C GLN A 47 0.23 13.24 -2.60
N GLN A 48 1.27 13.93 -2.11
CA GLN A 48 1.61 15.26 -2.55
C GLN A 48 2.12 15.28 -3.99
N ALA A 49 2.95 14.31 -4.33
CA ALA A 49 3.49 14.19 -5.70
C ALA A 49 2.44 13.75 -6.71
N ASN A 50 1.42 13.01 -6.26
CA ASN A 50 0.40 12.42 -7.12
C ASN A 50 -1.01 12.64 -6.51
N PRO A 51 -1.54 13.87 -6.56
CA PRO A 51 -2.78 14.20 -5.83
C PRO A 51 -4.03 13.50 -6.36
N ASN A 52 -3.97 12.89 -7.52
CA ASN A 52 -5.13 12.20 -8.11
C ASN A 52 -5.27 10.74 -7.69
N ILE A 53 -4.24 10.16 -7.07
CA ILE A 53 -4.31 8.78 -6.58
C ILE A 53 -4.71 8.75 -5.12
N ARG A 54 -5.08 7.56 -4.64
CA ARG A 54 -5.31 7.31 -3.21
C ARG A 54 -4.17 6.46 -2.69
N VAL A 55 -3.61 6.85 -1.56
CA VAL A 55 -2.57 6.07 -0.88
C VAL A 55 -3.05 5.76 0.53
N LEU A 56 -3.36 4.50 0.78
CA LEU A 56 -3.83 4.02 2.09
C LEU A 56 -2.69 3.27 2.77
N VAL A 57 -2.60 3.37 4.08
CA VAL A 57 -1.55 2.70 4.85
C VAL A 57 -2.14 2.00 6.07
N ARG A 58 -1.58 0.84 6.44
CA ARG A 58 -1.90 0.12 7.65
C ARG A 58 -0.69 -0.63 8.18
N GLY A 59 -0.58 -0.69 9.52
CA GLY A 59 0.35 -1.60 10.16
C GLY A 59 -0.11 -3.04 9.98
N LEU A 60 0.79 -3.94 9.64
CA LEU A 60 0.47 -5.33 9.40
C LEU A 60 1.65 -6.22 9.72
N ASP A 61 1.43 -7.23 10.56
CA ASP A 61 2.37 -8.33 10.75
C ASP A 61 1.93 -9.48 9.83
N VAL A 62 2.72 -9.77 8.80
CA VAL A 62 2.40 -10.81 7.82
C VAL A 62 2.40 -12.22 8.42
N CYS A 63 2.92 -12.40 9.64
CA CYS A 63 2.85 -13.67 10.36
C CYS A 63 1.51 -13.88 11.04
N ASP A 64 0.68 -12.85 11.17
CA ASP A 64 -0.67 -12.95 11.73
C ASP A 64 -1.68 -13.09 10.57
N TYR A 65 -2.06 -14.31 10.27
CA TYR A 65 -2.92 -14.61 9.11
C TYR A 65 -4.30 -13.97 9.23
N ASP A 66 -4.87 -13.92 10.42
CA ASP A 66 -6.19 -13.30 10.61
C ASP A 66 -6.12 -11.81 10.30
N GLN A 67 -5.06 -11.13 10.76
CA GLN A 67 -4.85 -9.73 10.48
C GLN A 67 -4.64 -9.48 8.98
N VAL A 68 -3.90 -10.36 8.31
CA VAL A 68 -3.68 -10.25 6.85
C VAL A 68 -5.01 -10.24 6.12
N PHE A 69 -5.90 -11.18 6.42
CA PHE A 69 -7.20 -11.25 5.76
C PHE A 69 -8.06 -10.01 6.04
N GLU A 70 -8.07 -9.55 7.29
CA GLU A 70 -8.83 -8.35 7.67
C GLU A 70 -8.34 -7.12 6.92
N VAL A 71 -7.03 -6.92 6.85
CA VAL A 71 -6.44 -5.75 6.19
C VAL A 71 -6.68 -5.78 4.68
N PHE A 72 -6.50 -6.94 4.06
CA PHE A 72 -6.76 -7.08 2.63
C PHE A 72 -8.22 -6.79 2.30
N ARG A 73 -9.13 -7.31 3.12
CA ARG A 73 -10.57 -7.09 2.94
C ARG A 73 -10.93 -5.61 3.09
N ALA A 74 -10.35 -4.94 4.11
CA ALA A 74 -10.59 -3.53 4.33
C ALA A 74 -10.11 -2.68 3.16
N PHE A 75 -8.92 -2.95 2.64
CA PHE A 75 -8.41 -2.22 1.48
C PHE A 75 -9.25 -2.47 0.23
N ARG A 76 -9.64 -3.72 0.00
CA ARG A 76 -10.51 -4.06 -1.13
C ARG A 76 -11.83 -3.29 -1.06
N ASP A 77 -12.41 -3.20 0.14
CA ASP A 77 -13.68 -2.51 0.33
C ASP A 77 -13.53 -0.99 0.12
N GLU A 78 -12.43 -0.40 0.60
CA GLU A 78 -12.20 1.03 0.43
C GLU A 78 -11.89 1.42 -1.01
N LEU A 79 -11.09 0.61 -1.71
CA LEU A 79 -10.67 0.91 -3.08
C LEU A 79 -11.63 0.35 -4.13
N GLY A 80 -12.51 -0.56 -3.76
CA GLY A 80 -13.44 -1.23 -4.66
C GLY A 80 -12.92 -2.52 -5.25
N SER A 81 -11.62 -2.68 -5.38
CA SER A 81 -10.97 -3.90 -5.90
C SER A 81 -9.49 -3.89 -5.54
N LEU A 82 -8.84 -5.03 -5.71
CA LEU A 82 -7.38 -5.13 -5.66
C LEU A 82 -6.94 -5.82 -6.95
N ASP A 83 -6.24 -5.09 -7.79
CA ASP A 83 -5.79 -5.61 -9.09
C ASP A 83 -4.49 -6.39 -8.98
N ARG A 84 -3.64 -6.03 -8.02
CA ARG A 84 -2.38 -6.71 -7.78
C ARG A 84 -2.03 -6.68 -6.30
N VAL A 85 -1.52 -7.79 -5.81
CA VAL A 85 -1.00 -7.90 -4.44
C VAL A 85 0.45 -8.33 -4.53
N VAL A 86 1.34 -7.53 -3.94
CA VAL A 86 2.77 -7.82 -3.89
C VAL A 86 3.15 -8.12 -2.45
N VAL A 87 3.57 -9.35 -2.20
CA VAL A 87 4.04 -9.76 -0.89
C VAL A 87 5.56 -9.63 -0.87
N ASN A 88 6.04 -8.64 -0.15
CA ASN A 88 7.46 -8.35 0.01
C ASN A 88 7.81 -8.44 1.49
N ALA A 89 8.76 -9.25 1.81
CA ALA A 89 9.14 -9.50 3.21
C ALA A 89 10.14 -8.45 3.72
#